data_514d6215fc028a19e81dee5d7ebc164f
#
_entry.id   514d6215fc028a19e81dee5d7ebc164f
#
_cell.length_a   1.000
_cell.length_b   1.000
_cell.length_c   1.000
_cell.angle_alpha   90.00
_cell.angle_beta   90.00
_cell.angle_gamma   90.00
#
_symmetry.space_group_name_H-M   'P 1'
#
loop_
_entity.id
_entity.type
_entity.pdbx_description
1 polymer ?
#
loop_
_entity_poly.entity_id
_entity_poly.type
_entity_poly.pdbx_seq_one_letter_code
_entity_poly.pdbx_strand_id
1 'polypeptide(L)'
;MGELKVNSSRWLAALAAGSTLIAGCATSSTTQQDVSVSVDEERSLDPIRSGLLDETVPDAMKSAGIPGAMVGIWSRNGDYVKAFGVADTATGSPMQVDFFSRIGSVTKTFTATAMLKLADEGKVRLDDPIAGYVDGVPNGEAITVRQLATMRSGLPDYTEVEGFDQAVAVDPQWEFTPAELLGWAFSQPAQFLPGERFEYSNTNYILLGLLVERVSGRPLADYLTEHILAPLGLDQTALPTGTQFPGPHALGYTESFEFGGPPISATDWTASFTWAAGAMTSTLEDMRTWMPALATGALLSPELQAQRLSVIPEPGRAPDFGYGMGVFTVAGWIGHNGSVPGYQTVAIYLPERETTLVVMINTDIAVPGGGDPSAALATAITSVITPDNVYRL
;
A
#
# COMPACT_ATOMS: atom_id res chain seq x y z
N MET A 1 -22.55 46.41 31.54
CA MET A 1 -22.70 47.70 30.84
C MET A 1 -21.86 47.55 29.56
N GLY A 2 -22.35 47.52 28.37
CA GLY A 2 -23.65 47.75 27.80
C GLY A 2 -23.81 46.91 26.54
N GLU A 3 -25.04 46.51 26.44
CA GLU A 3 -25.67 45.96 25.23
C GLU A 3 -25.73 46.96 24.09
N LEU A 4 -25.97 46.40 22.87
CA LEU A 4 -26.93 46.89 21.86
C LEU A 4 -26.47 46.43 20.48
N LYS A 5 -27.19 45.89 19.60
CA LYS A 5 -28.59 45.58 19.24
C LYS A 5 -28.59 45.20 17.75
N VAL A 6 -29.36 44.21 17.47
CA VAL A 6 -29.90 43.72 16.19
C VAL A 6 -30.42 44.88 15.30
N ASN A 7 -30.26 44.76 13.98
CA ASN A 7 -31.28 45.20 13.05
C ASN A 7 -31.37 44.36 11.76
N SER A 8 -32.55 43.82 11.58
CA SER A 8 -33.08 43.11 10.42
C SER A 8 -33.76 44.11 9.46
N SER A 9 -33.65 43.90 8.15
CA SER A 9 -34.66 44.45 7.20
C SER A 9 -34.82 43.53 6.00
N ARG A 10 -36.04 43.00 5.93
CA ARG A 10 -36.74 42.40 4.80
C ARG A 10 -36.99 43.43 3.71
N TRP A 11 -37.06 43.02 2.42
CA TRP A 11 -38.00 43.53 1.43
C TRP A 11 -38.57 42.42 0.56
N LEU A 12 -39.89 42.46 0.44
CA LEU A 12 -40.80 41.57 -0.30
C LEU A 12 -41.12 42.16 -1.71
N ALA A 13 -41.26 41.26 -2.63
CA ALA A 13 -42.27 41.12 -3.70
C ALA A 13 -42.73 42.30 -4.54
N ALA A 14 -42.80 42.10 -5.85
CA ALA A 14 -43.92 42.55 -6.66
C ALA A 14 -44.13 41.65 -7.89
N LEU A 15 -45.36 41.16 -8.02
CA LEU A 15 -45.97 40.51 -9.17
C LEU A 15 -46.33 41.54 -10.26
N ALA A 16 -46.29 41.15 -11.56
CA ALA A 16 -47.23 41.67 -12.54
C ALA A 16 -47.49 40.63 -13.66
N ALA A 17 -48.74 40.43 -13.95
CA ALA A 17 -49.33 39.46 -14.86
C ALA A 17 -49.64 40.05 -16.25
N GLY A 18 -49.94 39.15 -17.19
CA GLY A 18 -50.66 39.43 -18.45
C GLY A 18 -49.84 39.16 -19.69
N SER A 19 -50.24 38.46 -20.73
CA SER A 19 -51.52 38.05 -21.25
C SER A 19 -51.33 36.96 -22.33
N THR A 20 -52.31 36.13 -22.45
CA THR A 20 -52.61 35.05 -23.39
C THR A 20 -52.47 35.42 -24.88
N LEU A 21 -51.94 34.48 -25.69
CA LEU A 21 -52.38 34.24 -27.06
C LEU A 21 -52.28 32.74 -27.39
N ILE A 22 -53.42 32.22 -27.85
CA ILE A 22 -53.68 30.84 -28.30
C ILE A 22 -53.36 30.75 -29.79
N ALA A 23 -52.65 29.71 -30.22
CA ALA A 23 -52.88 29.08 -31.53
C ALA A 23 -52.08 27.77 -31.71
N GLY A 24 -52.77 26.69 -32.03
CA GLY A 24 -52.33 25.74 -33.01
C GLY A 24 -51.74 24.41 -32.53
N CYS A 25 -52.57 23.39 -32.49
CA CYS A 25 -52.21 21.96 -32.41
C CYS A 25 -51.21 21.53 -33.47
N ALA A 26 -50.17 20.81 -33.03
CA ALA A 26 -49.56 19.70 -33.77
C ALA A 26 -49.06 18.67 -32.77
N THR A 27 -49.76 17.54 -32.71
CA THR A 27 -49.38 16.36 -31.96
C THR A 27 -48.19 15.66 -32.64
N SER A 28 -47.03 15.75 -32.09
CA SER A 28 -45.94 14.79 -32.36
C SER A 28 -45.64 14.06 -31.02
N SER A 29 -46.02 12.80 -31.01
CA SER A 29 -45.68 11.84 -29.97
C SER A 29 -44.19 11.58 -30.00
N THR A 30 -43.46 12.30 -29.13
CA THR A 30 -42.07 11.95 -28.81
C THR A 30 -42.13 10.88 -27.73
N THR A 31 -41.82 9.66 -28.12
CA THR A 31 -41.51 8.57 -27.19
C THR A 31 -40.34 9.00 -26.36
N GLN A 32 -40.62 9.34 -25.11
CA GLN A 32 -39.60 9.49 -24.08
C GLN A 32 -39.01 8.08 -23.84
N GLN A 33 -37.85 7.82 -24.42
CA GLN A 33 -37.04 6.70 -23.97
C GLN A 33 -36.60 7.03 -22.54
N ASP A 34 -37.23 6.34 -21.58
CA ASP A 34 -36.66 6.20 -20.25
C ASP A 34 -35.26 5.56 -20.39
N VAL A 35 -34.23 6.39 -20.35
CA VAL A 35 -32.90 5.94 -20.09
C VAL A 35 -32.88 5.53 -18.58
N SER A 36 -33.27 4.29 -18.34
CA SER A 36 -32.95 3.64 -17.08
C SER A 36 -31.43 3.58 -17.05
N VAL A 37 -30.83 4.44 -16.23
CA VAL A 37 -29.44 4.26 -15.77
C VAL A 37 -29.44 2.92 -15.07
N SER A 38 -29.00 1.88 -15.76
CA SER A 38 -28.68 0.60 -15.15
C SER A 38 -27.59 0.88 -14.12
N VAL A 39 -27.92 0.65 -12.86
CA VAL A 39 -26.96 0.44 -11.77
C VAL A 39 -25.90 -0.49 -12.32
N ASP A 40 -24.63 -0.15 -12.17
CA ASP A 40 -23.47 -0.91 -12.63
C ASP A 40 -23.72 -2.41 -12.41
N GLU A 41 -23.94 -3.16 -13.49
CA GLU A 41 -23.71 -4.61 -13.47
C GLU A 41 -22.23 -4.76 -13.14
N GLU A 42 -21.90 -5.29 -11.97
CA GLU A 42 -20.56 -5.69 -11.58
C GLU A 42 -19.96 -6.47 -12.77
N ARG A 43 -18.93 -5.89 -13.39
CA ARG A 43 -18.27 -6.47 -14.55
C ARG A 43 -17.46 -7.68 -14.09
N SER A 44 -18.12 -8.80 -13.94
CA SER A 44 -17.47 -10.05 -13.57
C SER A 44 -16.43 -10.48 -14.59
N LEU A 45 -15.30 -11.00 -14.13
CA LEU A 45 -14.30 -11.65 -14.99
C LEU A 45 -14.99 -12.82 -15.76
N ASP A 46 -14.49 -13.06 -16.97
CA ASP A 46 -15.05 -14.12 -17.80
C ASP A 46 -15.11 -15.48 -17.06
N PRO A 47 -16.20 -16.27 -17.23
CA PRO A 47 -16.42 -17.50 -16.42
C PRO A 47 -15.32 -18.55 -16.53
N ILE A 48 -14.61 -18.63 -17.65
CA ILE A 48 -13.54 -19.62 -17.84
C ILE A 48 -12.36 -19.25 -16.96
N ARG A 49 -11.93 -17.97 -16.98
CA ARG A 49 -10.84 -17.48 -16.13
C ARG A 49 -11.19 -17.52 -14.66
N SER A 50 -12.43 -17.15 -14.31
CA SER A 50 -12.90 -17.26 -12.92
C SER A 50 -12.87 -18.71 -12.44
N GLY A 51 -13.30 -19.67 -13.26
CA GLY A 51 -13.22 -21.09 -12.93
C GLY A 51 -11.78 -21.60 -12.75
N LEU A 52 -10.86 -21.17 -13.64
CA LEU A 52 -9.44 -21.49 -13.50
C LEU A 52 -8.83 -20.92 -12.23
N LEU A 53 -9.20 -19.70 -11.83
CA LEU A 53 -8.74 -19.08 -10.59
C LEU A 53 -9.31 -19.80 -9.36
N ASP A 54 -10.59 -20.25 -9.43
CA ASP A 54 -11.25 -21.01 -8.35
C ASP A 54 -10.55 -22.36 -8.08
N GLU A 55 -9.85 -22.92 -9.05
CA GLU A 55 -8.99 -24.11 -8.91
C GLU A 55 -7.56 -23.74 -8.53
N THR A 56 -6.95 -22.78 -9.23
CA THR A 56 -5.54 -22.41 -9.08
C THR A 56 -5.23 -21.83 -7.70
N VAL A 57 -6.09 -20.94 -7.17
CA VAL A 57 -5.84 -20.26 -5.89
C VAL A 57 -5.78 -21.26 -4.72
N PRO A 58 -6.78 -22.15 -4.51
CA PRO A 58 -6.70 -23.14 -3.44
C PRO A 58 -5.52 -24.11 -3.57
N ASP A 59 -5.16 -24.52 -4.79
CA ASP A 59 -4.03 -25.42 -5.02
C ASP A 59 -2.69 -24.72 -4.69
N ALA A 60 -2.54 -23.46 -5.09
CA ALA A 60 -1.37 -22.64 -4.75
C ALA A 60 -1.28 -22.40 -3.23
N MET A 61 -2.40 -22.07 -2.59
CA MET A 61 -2.47 -21.88 -1.12
C MET A 61 -2.05 -23.16 -0.38
N LYS A 62 -2.57 -24.30 -0.80
CA LYS A 62 -2.20 -25.60 -0.21
C LYS A 62 -0.71 -25.89 -0.37
N SER A 63 -0.15 -25.61 -1.53
CA SER A 63 1.28 -25.83 -1.82
C SER A 63 2.18 -24.90 -1.03
N ALA A 64 1.72 -23.68 -0.78
CA ALA A 64 2.45 -22.64 -0.06
C ALA A 64 2.17 -22.61 1.46
N GLY A 65 1.27 -23.47 1.97
CA GLY A 65 0.92 -23.52 3.39
C GLY A 65 0.10 -22.30 3.88
N ILE A 66 -0.65 -21.65 2.99
CA ILE A 66 -1.44 -20.44 3.29
C ILE A 66 -2.77 -20.84 3.93
N PRO A 67 -3.06 -20.40 5.19
CA PRO A 67 -4.33 -20.73 5.84
C PRO A 67 -5.53 -20.02 5.22
N GLY A 68 -5.37 -18.73 4.92
CA GLY A 68 -6.41 -17.87 4.35
C GLY A 68 -5.85 -16.80 3.43
N ALA A 69 -6.61 -16.46 2.41
CA ALA A 69 -6.24 -15.43 1.43
C ALA A 69 -7.46 -14.60 1.01
N MET A 70 -7.20 -13.32 0.76
CA MET A 70 -8.10 -12.42 0.04
C MET A 70 -7.44 -12.09 -1.30
N VAL A 71 -8.18 -12.24 -2.39
CA VAL A 71 -7.70 -11.99 -3.76
C VAL A 71 -8.64 -11.01 -4.44
N GLY A 72 -8.08 -9.89 -4.91
CA GLY A 72 -8.78 -8.90 -5.71
C GLY A 72 -8.08 -8.68 -7.04
N ILE A 73 -8.83 -8.84 -8.14
CA ILE A 73 -8.39 -8.56 -9.51
C ILE A 73 -9.41 -7.63 -10.12
N TRP A 74 -8.96 -6.48 -10.61
CA TRP A 74 -9.80 -5.50 -11.30
C TRP A 74 -9.16 -5.15 -12.63
N SER A 75 -9.91 -5.32 -13.72
CA SER A 75 -9.38 -5.14 -15.06
C SER A 75 -10.44 -4.64 -16.05
N ARG A 76 -10.02 -4.27 -17.25
CA ARG A 76 -10.96 -3.98 -18.37
C ARG A 76 -11.83 -5.17 -18.73
N ASN A 77 -11.39 -6.39 -18.42
CA ASN A 77 -12.08 -7.64 -18.77
C ASN A 77 -13.00 -8.13 -17.67
N GLY A 78 -13.17 -7.36 -16.61
CA GLY A 78 -14.01 -7.68 -15.46
C GLY A 78 -13.21 -7.85 -14.18
N ASP A 79 -13.95 -8.02 -13.09
CA ASP A 79 -13.46 -8.06 -11.73
C ASP A 79 -13.61 -9.47 -11.15
N TYR A 80 -12.67 -9.82 -10.26
CA TYR A 80 -12.71 -11.05 -9.50
C TYR A 80 -12.26 -10.75 -8.07
N VAL A 81 -13.19 -10.86 -7.11
CA VAL A 81 -12.91 -10.57 -5.70
C VAL A 81 -13.41 -11.74 -4.88
N LYS A 82 -12.50 -12.51 -4.26
CA LYS A 82 -12.83 -13.68 -3.46
C LYS A 82 -11.91 -13.84 -2.25
N ALA A 83 -12.48 -14.43 -1.21
CA ALA A 83 -11.73 -14.93 -0.06
C ALA A 83 -11.69 -16.46 -0.06
N PHE A 84 -10.59 -17.02 0.40
CA PHE A 84 -10.32 -18.45 0.42
C PHE A 84 -9.77 -18.87 1.78
N GLY A 85 -10.08 -20.10 2.18
CA GLY A 85 -9.54 -20.66 3.42
C GLY A 85 -10.13 -20.03 4.67
N VAL A 86 -9.31 -19.96 5.72
CA VAL A 86 -9.77 -19.62 7.06
C VAL A 86 -9.06 -18.37 7.63
N ALA A 87 -9.83 -17.56 8.33
CA ALA A 87 -9.35 -16.42 9.11
C ALA A 87 -8.76 -16.86 10.46
N ASP A 88 -9.25 -18.00 10.99
CA ASP A 88 -8.81 -18.58 12.24
C ASP A 88 -8.70 -20.09 12.09
N THR A 89 -7.49 -20.61 12.22
CA THR A 89 -7.20 -22.04 12.04
C THR A 89 -7.74 -22.90 13.19
N ALA A 90 -7.95 -22.33 14.37
CA ALA A 90 -8.44 -23.05 15.54
C ALA A 90 -9.96 -23.24 15.48
N THR A 91 -10.70 -22.25 15.01
CA THR A 91 -12.17 -22.28 14.93
C THR A 91 -12.69 -22.71 13.57
N GLY A 92 -11.86 -22.59 12.51
CA GLY A 92 -12.27 -22.79 11.13
C GLY A 92 -13.13 -21.62 10.58
N SER A 93 -13.14 -20.47 11.24
CA SER A 93 -13.87 -19.28 10.76
C SER A 93 -13.39 -18.89 9.37
N PRO A 94 -14.29 -18.67 8.38
CA PRO A 94 -13.89 -18.41 7.01
C PRO A 94 -13.25 -17.03 6.84
N MET A 95 -12.30 -16.91 5.90
CA MET A 95 -11.79 -15.64 5.43
C MET A 95 -12.88 -14.82 4.73
N GLN A 96 -12.86 -13.49 4.86
CA GLN A 96 -13.83 -12.59 4.24
C GLN A 96 -13.10 -11.51 3.42
N VAL A 97 -13.72 -11.02 2.34
CA VAL A 97 -13.12 -10.07 1.40
C VAL A 97 -12.99 -8.65 1.96
N ASP A 98 -13.77 -8.32 2.97
CA ASP A 98 -13.85 -7.01 3.60
C ASP A 98 -12.97 -6.88 4.87
N PHE A 99 -12.15 -7.89 5.13
CA PHE A 99 -11.24 -7.85 6.27
C PHE A 99 -10.09 -6.87 6.04
N PHE A 100 -9.70 -6.21 7.13
CA PHE A 100 -8.44 -5.46 7.18
C PHE A 100 -7.25 -6.41 7.19
N SER A 101 -6.14 -5.96 6.59
CA SER A 101 -4.86 -6.64 6.67
C SER A 101 -3.73 -5.65 6.96
N ARG A 102 -2.64 -6.15 7.55
CA ARG A 102 -1.37 -5.44 7.59
C ARG A 102 -0.71 -5.55 6.22
N ILE A 103 -0.35 -4.41 5.62
CA ILE A 103 0.18 -4.39 4.25
C ILE A 103 1.71 -4.41 4.17
N GLY A 104 2.39 -4.47 5.32
CA GLY A 104 3.83 -4.55 5.37
C GLY A 104 4.51 -3.47 4.52
N SER A 105 5.54 -3.83 3.80
CA SER A 105 6.33 -2.91 2.98
C SER A 105 5.58 -2.20 1.85
N VAL A 106 4.32 -2.54 1.55
CA VAL A 106 3.47 -1.70 0.70
C VAL A 106 3.33 -0.29 1.30
N THR A 107 3.49 -0.14 2.62
CA THR A 107 3.61 1.15 3.33
C THR A 107 4.63 2.08 2.69
N LYS A 108 5.74 1.54 2.15
CA LYS A 108 6.80 2.34 1.52
C LYS A 108 6.29 3.15 0.34
N THR A 109 5.27 2.65 -0.36
CA THR A 109 4.66 3.37 -1.48
C THR A 109 3.99 4.67 -1.01
N PHE A 110 3.38 4.66 0.17
CA PHE A 110 2.76 5.83 0.80
C PHE A 110 3.81 6.81 1.34
N THR A 111 4.80 6.31 2.07
CA THR A 111 5.90 7.14 2.62
C THR A 111 6.69 7.82 1.50
N ALA A 112 7.02 7.10 0.43
CA ALA A 112 7.67 7.69 -0.73
C ALA A 112 6.77 8.74 -1.42
N THR A 113 5.47 8.50 -1.53
CA THR A 113 4.52 9.48 -2.10
C THR A 113 4.47 10.74 -1.24
N ALA A 114 4.46 10.62 0.10
CA ALA A 114 4.50 11.76 1.00
C ALA A 114 5.77 12.62 0.79
N MET A 115 6.93 11.97 0.73
CA MET A 115 8.20 12.63 0.45
C MET A 115 8.20 13.31 -0.93
N LEU A 116 7.69 12.63 -1.97
CA LEU A 116 7.62 13.16 -3.32
C LEU A 116 6.64 14.33 -3.44
N LYS A 117 5.53 14.33 -2.70
CA LYS A 117 4.64 15.51 -2.62
C LYS A 117 5.35 16.73 -2.05
N LEU A 118 6.14 16.56 -1.00
CA LEU A 118 6.96 17.66 -0.47
C LEU A 118 8.02 18.12 -1.48
N ALA A 119 8.50 17.21 -2.33
CA ALA A 119 9.41 17.58 -3.42
C ALA A 119 8.67 18.35 -4.53
N ASP A 120 7.45 17.99 -4.90
CA ASP A 120 6.59 18.72 -5.84
C ASP A 120 6.31 20.17 -5.35
N GLU A 121 6.15 20.31 -4.03
CA GLU A 121 5.95 21.60 -3.38
C GLU A 121 7.27 22.42 -3.25
N GLY A 122 8.40 21.89 -3.70
CA GLY A 122 9.72 22.51 -3.61
C GLY A 122 10.30 22.60 -2.19
N LYS A 123 9.70 21.88 -1.22
CA LYS A 123 10.14 21.82 0.18
C LYS A 123 11.27 20.82 0.42
N VAL A 124 11.41 19.83 -0.46
CA VAL A 124 12.44 18.80 -0.46
C VAL A 124 13.10 18.75 -1.83
N ARG A 125 14.42 18.62 -1.87
CA ARG A 125 15.15 18.34 -3.10
C ARG A 125 15.69 16.92 -3.02
N LEU A 126 15.39 16.11 -4.04
CA LEU A 126 15.77 14.69 -4.04
C LEU A 126 17.28 14.45 -3.94
N ASP A 127 18.08 15.37 -4.44
CA ASP A 127 19.52 15.27 -4.46
C ASP A 127 20.22 16.00 -3.30
N ASP A 128 19.44 16.56 -2.35
CA ASP A 128 19.99 17.11 -1.11
C ASP A 128 20.42 15.98 -0.15
N PRO A 129 21.49 16.22 0.64
CA PRO A 129 21.91 15.32 1.70
C PRO A 129 20.84 15.14 2.76
N ILE A 130 20.67 13.90 3.25
CA ILE A 130 19.72 13.62 4.35
C ILE A 130 20.08 14.34 5.63
N ALA A 131 21.35 14.65 5.88
CA ALA A 131 21.80 15.43 7.03
C ALA A 131 21.17 16.83 7.09
N GLY A 132 20.66 17.37 5.99
CA GLY A 132 19.90 18.62 5.99
C GLY A 132 18.50 18.50 6.61
N TYR A 133 18.00 17.30 6.81
CA TYR A 133 16.65 17.00 7.31
C TYR A 133 16.65 16.20 8.62
N VAL A 134 17.58 15.24 8.77
CA VAL A 134 17.66 14.34 9.92
C VAL A 134 19.09 14.34 10.44
N ASP A 135 19.24 14.71 11.71
CA ASP A 135 20.53 14.76 12.38
C ASP A 135 21.06 13.37 12.74
N GLY A 136 22.38 13.21 12.85
CA GLY A 136 23.04 12.03 13.40
C GLY A 136 23.08 10.82 12.48
N VAL A 137 22.72 10.96 11.20
CA VAL A 137 22.78 9.88 10.20
C VAL A 137 24.23 9.61 9.80
N PRO A 138 24.76 8.38 9.97
CA PRO A 138 26.10 8.02 9.48
C PRO A 138 26.21 8.28 7.97
N ASN A 139 27.27 8.97 7.55
CA ASN A 139 27.47 9.44 6.16
C ASN A 139 26.33 10.33 5.61
N GLY A 140 25.50 10.91 6.47
CA GLY A 140 24.31 11.68 6.08
C GLY A 140 24.60 12.86 5.12
N GLU A 141 25.80 13.42 5.15
CA GLU A 141 26.26 14.47 4.21
C GLU A 141 26.50 13.94 2.78
N ALA A 142 26.69 12.62 2.62
CA ALA A 142 26.92 11.98 1.32
C ALA A 142 25.71 11.19 0.82
N ILE A 143 24.75 10.89 1.69
CA ILE A 143 23.53 10.16 1.35
C ILE A 143 22.45 11.13 0.92
N THR A 144 21.95 11.03 -0.31
CA THR A 144 20.85 11.85 -0.78
C THR A 144 19.48 11.25 -0.46
N VAL A 145 18.44 12.09 -0.43
CA VAL A 145 17.03 11.66 -0.29
C VAL A 145 16.66 10.65 -1.38
N ARG A 146 17.11 10.87 -2.62
CA ARG A 146 16.94 9.93 -3.74
C ARG A 146 17.56 8.57 -3.46
N GLN A 147 18.77 8.53 -2.92
CA GLN A 147 19.46 7.26 -2.62
C GLN A 147 18.74 6.49 -1.51
N LEU A 148 18.17 7.16 -0.51
CA LEU A 148 17.30 6.50 0.47
C LEU A 148 16.07 5.91 -0.21
N ALA A 149 15.34 6.70 -1.00
CA ALA A 149 14.10 6.26 -1.64
C ALA A 149 14.30 5.11 -2.64
N THR A 150 15.49 5.02 -3.25
CA THR A 150 15.86 3.98 -4.24
C THR A 150 16.72 2.86 -3.66
N MET A 151 16.82 2.73 -2.34
CA MET A 151 17.56 1.66 -1.65
C MET A 151 19.05 1.62 -1.98
N ARG A 152 19.70 2.80 -2.07
CA ARG A 152 21.12 2.95 -2.45
C ARG A 152 21.94 3.74 -1.44
N SER A 153 21.49 3.83 -0.20
CA SER A 153 22.16 4.60 0.84
C SER A 153 23.45 3.94 1.38
N GLY A 154 23.51 2.61 1.36
CA GLY A 154 24.53 1.82 2.06
C GLY A 154 24.32 1.72 3.57
N LEU A 155 23.19 2.23 4.09
CA LEU A 155 22.85 2.06 5.50
C LEU A 155 22.38 0.63 5.77
N PRO A 156 22.83 0.01 6.87
CA PRO A 156 22.37 -1.32 7.29
C PRO A 156 20.85 -1.36 7.50
N ASP A 157 20.23 -2.48 7.19
CA ASP A 157 18.85 -2.73 7.60
C ASP A 157 18.83 -3.10 9.10
N TYR A 158 18.09 -2.32 9.91
CA TYR A 158 17.97 -2.61 11.32
C TYR A 158 17.30 -3.96 11.61
N THR A 159 16.44 -4.44 10.69
CA THR A 159 15.76 -5.73 10.85
C THR A 159 16.70 -6.92 10.67
N GLU A 160 17.86 -6.73 10.01
CA GLU A 160 18.88 -7.75 9.80
C GLU A 160 19.95 -7.74 10.90
N VAL A 161 19.86 -6.81 11.86
CA VAL A 161 20.83 -6.73 12.96
C VAL A 161 20.60 -7.86 13.93
N GLU A 162 21.67 -8.61 14.26
CA GLU A 162 21.62 -9.73 15.20
C GLU A 162 20.92 -9.33 16.51
N GLY A 163 19.91 -10.10 16.90
CA GLY A 163 19.13 -9.88 18.12
C GLY A 163 17.92 -8.95 17.96
N PHE A 164 17.73 -8.30 16.80
CA PHE A 164 16.55 -7.45 16.60
C PHE A 164 15.25 -8.25 16.63
N ASP A 165 15.17 -9.34 15.85
CA ASP A 165 14.00 -10.23 15.84
C ASP A 165 13.69 -10.77 17.25
N GLN A 166 14.73 -11.12 18.01
CA GLN A 166 14.58 -11.55 19.40
C GLN A 166 14.04 -10.44 20.29
N ALA A 167 14.48 -9.19 20.09
CA ALA A 167 13.95 -8.04 20.83
C ALA A 167 12.46 -7.81 20.57
N VAL A 168 12.02 -7.94 19.32
CA VAL A 168 10.59 -7.89 18.94
C VAL A 168 9.82 -9.06 19.56
N ALA A 169 10.40 -10.26 19.58
CA ALA A 169 9.80 -11.47 20.11
C ALA A 169 9.62 -11.48 21.63
N VAL A 170 10.55 -10.88 22.37
CA VAL A 170 10.52 -10.82 23.86
C VAL A 170 9.35 -9.98 24.36
N ASP A 171 9.05 -8.88 23.70
CA ASP A 171 7.88 -8.05 23.99
C ASP A 171 7.22 -7.59 22.69
N PRO A 172 6.32 -8.42 22.09
CA PRO A 172 5.67 -8.10 20.83
C PRO A 172 4.75 -6.88 20.87
N GLN A 173 4.48 -6.33 22.05
CA GLN A 173 3.67 -5.13 22.25
C GLN A 173 4.51 -3.88 22.53
N TRP A 174 5.85 -4.00 22.59
CA TRP A 174 6.74 -2.85 22.78
C TRP A 174 6.62 -1.87 21.61
N GLU A 175 6.34 -0.63 21.94
CA GLU A 175 6.26 0.45 20.93
C GLU A 175 7.65 1.02 20.65
N PHE A 176 8.25 0.56 19.56
CA PHE A 176 9.52 1.10 19.08
C PHE A 176 9.36 2.52 18.56
N THR A 177 10.24 3.40 19.00
CA THR A 177 10.38 4.75 18.41
C THR A 177 11.29 4.70 17.18
N PRO A 178 11.15 5.64 16.23
CA PRO A 178 12.08 5.74 15.10
C PRO A 178 13.55 5.86 15.53
N ALA A 179 13.82 6.54 16.66
CA ALA A 179 15.17 6.68 17.19
C ALA A 179 15.77 5.35 17.67
N GLU A 180 14.96 4.49 18.30
CA GLU A 180 15.39 3.14 18.71
C GLU A 180 15.70 2.27 17.48
N LEU A 181 14.85 2.31 16.43
CA LEU A 181 15.08 1.59 15.17
C LEU A 181 16.39 2.03 14.50
N LEU A 182 16.62 3.35 14.42
CA LEU A 182 17.87 3.90 13.91
C LEU A 182 19.07 3.54 14.78
N GLY A 183 18.89 3.44 16.10
CA GLY A 183 19.92 2.98 17.03
C GLY A 183 20.43 1.57 16.69
N TRP A 184 19.53 0.66 16.34
CA TRP A 184 19.91 -0.68 15.85
C TRP A 184 20.72 -0.60 14.55
N ALA A 185 20.24 0.12 13.53
CA ALA A 185 20.95 0.25 12.25
C ALA A 185 22.34 0.88 12.43
N PHE A 186 22.43 1.97 13.21
CA PHE A 186 23.65 2.74 13.34
C PHE A 186 24.67 2.10 14.31
N SER A 187 24.30 1.01 14.99
CA SER A 187 25.24 0.14 15.72
C SER A 187 26.18 -0.64 14.77
N GLN A 188 25.80 -0.74 13.49
CA GLN A 188 26.56 -1.48 12.48
C GLN A 188 27.25 -0.50 11.51
N PRO A 189 28.39 -0.90 10.94
CA PRO A 189 29.07 -0.08 9.91
C PRO A 189 28.25 -0.01 8.63
N ALA A 190 28.42 1.08 7.85
CA ALA A 190 27.86 1.17 6.52
C ALA A 190 28.35 -0.01 5.63
N GLN A 191 27.45 -0.55 4.82
CA GLN A 191 27.71 -1.76 4.02
C GLN A 191 28.46 -1.45 2.72
N PHE A 192 28.24 -0.25 2.16
CA PHE A 192 28.89 0.26 0.95
C PHE A 192 28.76 1.79 0.87
N LEU A 193 29.44 2.39 -0.10
CA LEU A 193 29.36 3.84 -0.31
C LEU A 193 28.02 4.26 -0.93
N PRO A 194 27.44 5.40 -0.53
CA PRO A 194 26.18 5.89 -1.08
C PRO A 194 26.16 5.91 -2.60
N GLY A 195 25.15 5.30 -3.20
CA GLY A 195 24.97 5.19 -4.66
C GLY A 195 25.68 4.02 -5.32
N GLU A 196 26.54 3.27 -4.64
CA GLU A 196 27.37 2.22 -5.22
C GLU A 196 26.54 1.03 -5.76
N ARG A 197 25.58 0.56 -4.97
CA ARG A 197 24.69 -0.55 -5.36
C ARG A 197 23.32 -0.43 -4.71
N PHE A 198 22.40 -1.24 -5.17
CA PHE A 198 21.11 -1.49 -4.52
C PHE A 198 21.29 -2.49 -3.37
N GLU A 199 20.68 -2.17 -2.23
CA GLU A 199 20.45 -3.13 -1.15
C GLU A 199 19.24 -2.68 -0.37
N TYR A 200 18.23 -3.56 -0.30
CA TYR A 200 16.99 -3.24 0.40
C TYR A 200 17.27 -3.00 1.89
N SER A 201 16.78 -1.87 2.42
CA SER A 201 16.96 -1.53 3.83
C SER A 201 15.76 -0.73 4.33
N ASN A 202 15.11 -1.25 5.35
CA ASN A 202 14.00 -0.59 6.03
C ASN A 202 14.42 0.74 6.69
N THR A 203 15.68 0.84 7.12
CA THR A 203 16.29 2.05 7.70
C THR A 203 16.09 3.28 6.81
N ASN A 204 16.16 3.10 5.50
CA ASN A 204 15.94 4.19 4.54
C ASN A 204 14.57 4.83 4.71
N TYR A 205 13.54 4.03 4.92
CA TYR A 205 12.16 4.50 5.02
C TYR A 205 11.81 5.05 6.39
N ILE A 206 12.49 4.60 7.44
CA ILE A 206 12.43 5.28 8.74
C ILE A 206 12.95 6.72 8.60
N LEU A 207 14.09 6.92 7.93
CA LEU A 207 14.65 8.25 7.65
C LEU A 207 13.74 9.11 6.77
N LEU A 208 13.13 8.53 5.73
CA LEU A 208 12.15 9.24 4.89
C LEU A 208 10.90 9.65 5.67
N GLY A 209 10.40 8.81 6.58
CA GLY A 209 9.32 9.16 7.49
C GLY A 209 9.66 10.36 8.37
N LEU A 210 10.85 10.35 9.00
CA LEU A 210 11.35 11.46 9.80
C LEU A 210 11.55 12.74 8.98
N LEU A 211 12.02 12.63 7.74
CA LEU A 211 12.12 13.75 6.82
C LEU A 211 10.74 14.36 6.56
N VAL A 212 9.71 13.54 6.30
CA VAL A 212 8.33 14.02 6.09
C VAL A 212 7.85 14.77 7.33
N GLU A 213 8.02 14.22 8.53
CA GLU A 213 7.64 14.89 9.77
C GLU A 213 8.39 16.22 9.97
N ARG A 214 9.70 16.21 9.75
CA ARG A 214 10.55 17.41 9.92
C ARG A 214 10.14 18.54 9.00
N VAL A 215 9.88 18.23 7.72
CA VAL A 215 9.57 19.25 6.69
C VAL A 215 8.12 19.72 6.76
N SER A 216 7.19 18.80 7.05
CA SER A 216 5.76 19.13 7.17
C SER A 216 5.40 19.77 8.51
N GLY A 217 6.18 19.50 9.56
CA GLY A 217 5.87 19.88 10.95
C GLY A 217 4.72 19.08 11.55
N ARG A 218 4.39 17.92 10.99
CA ARG A 218 3.25 17.08 11.37
C ARG A 218 3.68 15.63 11.58
N PRO A 219 3.00 14.85 12.45
CA PRO A 219 3.17 13.40 12.49
C PRO A 219 2.93 12.79 11.11
N LEU A 220 3.71 11.74 10.76
CA LEU A 220 3.61 11.07 9.47
C LEU A 220 2.20 10.56 9.20
N ALA A 221 1.53 9.97 10.19
CA ALA A 221 0.16 9.46 10.06
C ALA A 221 -0.84 10.58 9.65
N ASP A 222 -0.72 11.76 10.27
CA ASP A 222 -1.58 12.91 9.96
C ASP A 222 -1.30 13.43 8.54
N TYR A 223 -0.01 13.50 8.16
CA TYR A 223 0.37 13.95 6.82
C TYR A 223 -0.14 12.98 5.74
N LEU A 224 0.02 11.67 5.95
CA LEU A 224 -0.52 10.65 5.05
C LEU A 224 -2.04 10.77 4.91
N THR A 225 -2.75 10.91 6.04
CA THR A 225 -4.21 11.02 6.04
C THR A 225 -4.68 12.23 5.23
N GLU A 226 -4.11 13.41 5.48
CA GLU A 226 -4.58 14.65 4.83
C GLU A 226 -4.18 14.75 3.35
N HIS A 227 -2.97 14.30 3.00
CA HIS A 227 -2.40 14.57 1.68
C HIS A 227 -2.46 13.39 0.71
N ILE A 228 -2.77 12.18 1.18
CA ILE A 228 -2.80 10.96 0.35
C ILE A 228 -4.12 10.22 0.52
N LEU A 229 -4.49 9.85 1.76
CA LEU A 229 -5.64 8.98 1.98
C LEU A 229 -6.95 9.69 1.69
N ALA A 230 -7.20 10.84 2.31
CA ALA A 230 -8.43 11.61 2.12
C ALA A 230 -8.64 12.07 0.65
N PRO A 231 -7.62 12.58 -0.09
CA PRO A 231 -7.79 12.94 -1.49
C PRO A 231 -8.20 11.80 -2.42
N LEU A 232 -7.88 10.55 -2.05
CA LEU A 232 -8.23 9.35 -2.81
C LEU A 232 -9.41 8.56 -2.23
N GLY A 233 -9.97 9.01 -1.11
CA GLY A 233 -11.06 8.31 -0.41
C GLY A 233 -10.64 6.96 0.18
N LEU A 234 -9.38 6.83 0.63
CA LEU A 234 -8.86 5.60 1.24
C LEU A 234 -9.20 5.58 2.75
N ASP A 235 -10.48 5.46 3.04
CA ASP A 235 -11.00 5.63 4.40
C ASP A 235 -10.72 4.41 5.30
N GLN A 236 -10.32 3.29 4.71
CA GLN A 236 -9.98 2.04 5.40
C GLN A 236 -8.46 1.78 5.44
N THR A 237 -7.66 2.79 5.12
CA THR A 237 -6.19 2.72 5.16
C THR A 237 -5.66 3.66 6.22
N ALA A 238 -4.74 3.19 7.05
CA ALA A 238 -4.15 4.01 8.10
C ALA A 238 -2.71 3.59 8.41
N LEU A 239 -1.91 4.53 8.91
CA LEU A 239 -0.69 4.24 9.68
C LEU A 239 -1.08 4.23 11.16
N PRO A 240 -1.26 3.05 11.77
CA PRO A 240 -1.73 2.96 13.14
C PRO A 240 -0.69 3.45 14.14
N THR A 241 -1.15 3.87 15.31
CA THR A 241 -0.34 4.11 16.49
C THR A 241 -0.56 2.96 17.47
N GLY A 242 0.52 2.48 18.10
CA GLY A 242 0.44 1.37 19.05
C GLY A 242 0.06 0.03 18.41
N THR A 243 -0.64 -0.79 19.17
CA THR A 243 -1.09 -2.13 18.79
C THR A 243 -2.41 -2.13 18.01
N GLN A 244 -2.94 -0.97 17.65
CA GLN A 244 -4.25 -0.87 17.00
C GLN A 244 -4.25 -1.63 15.66
N PHE A 245 -5.20 -2.56 15.54
CA PHE A 245 -5.49 -3.25 14.29
C PHE A 245 -7.00 -3.20 14.07
N PRO A 246 -7.48 -2.49 13.04
CA PRO A 246 -8.91 -2.35 12.82
C PRO A 246 -9.56 -3.70 12.51
N GLY A 247 -10.84 -3.81 12.84
CA GLY A 247 -11.63 -5.02 12.57
C GLY A 247 -12.77 -4.75 11.60
N PRO A 248 -13.29 -5.81 10.98
CA PRO A 248 -12.88 -7.20 11.15
C PRO A 248 -11.55 -7.54 10.46
N HIS A 249 -10.81 -8.53 11.00
CA HIS A 249 -9.55 -9.02 10.45
C HIS A 249 -9.36 -10.51 10.73
N ALA A 250 -8.48 -11.16 9.98
CA ALA A 250 -8.06 -12.54 10.23
C ALA A 250 -6.96 -12.58 11.30
N LEU A 251 -6.82 -13.70 12.02
CA LEU A 251 -5.64 -13.97 12.82
C LEU A 251 -4.44 -14.22 11.89
N GLY A 252 -3.32 -13.56 12.18
CA GLY A 252 -2.08 -13.71 11.43
C GLY A 252 -1.15 -14.73 12.07
N TYR A 253 -0.57 -15.63 11.27
CA TYR A 253 0.25 -16.74 11.74
C TYR A 253 1.70 -16.57 11.30
N THR A 254 2.62 -16.62 12.27
CA THR A 254 4.07 -16.56 12.06
C THR A 254 4.77 -17.78 12.65
N GLU A 255 6.06 -17.96 12.31
CA GLU A 255 6.86 -19.03 12.89
C GLU A 255 7.02 -18.86 14.40
N SER A 256 7.01 -19.98 15.10
CA SER A 256 7.36 -19.99 16.52
C SER A 256 8.84 -19.67 16.69
N PHE A 257 9.18 -18.91 17.74
CA PHE A 257 10.58 -18.73 18.15
C PHE A 257 11.20 -20.01 18.75
N GLU A 258 10.36 -21.00 19.08
CA GLU A 258 10.83 -22.33 19.44
C GLU A 258 11.10 -23.13 18.18
N PHE A 259 12.34 -23.57 17.98
CA PHE A 259 12.72 -24.35 16.79
C PHE A 259 11.79 -25.57 16.58
N GLY A 260 11.09 -25.57 15.44
CA GLY A 260 10.11 -26.62 15.10
C GLY A 260 8.81 -26.57 15.91
N GLY A 261 8.53 -25.48 16.62
CA GLY A 261 7.22 -25.23 17.26
C GLY A 261 6.12 -25.00 16.24
N PRO A 262 4.85 -25.13 16.64
CA PRO A 262 3.72 -24.80 15.78
C PRO A 262 3.66 -23.30 15.51
N PRO A 263 3.04 -22.85 14.39
CA PRO A 263 2.78 -21.45 14.15
C PRO A 263 2.09 -20.76 15.34
N ILE A 264 2.48 -19.52 15.59
CA ILE A 264 1.88 -18.68 16.64
C ILE A 264 1.12 -17.51 16.03
N SER A 265 0.15 -16.94 16.75
CA SER A 265 -0.54 -15.73 16.29
C SER A 265 0.30 -14.49 16.58
N ALA A 266 0.51 -13.67 15.55
CA ALA A 266 1.13 -12.35 15.65
C ALA A 266 0.10 -11.20 15.52
N THR A 267 -1.19 -11.50 15.63
CA THR A 267 -2.28 -10.54 15.40
C THR A 267 -2.17 -9.32 16.30
N ASP A 268 -1.89 -9.55 17.59
CA ASP A 268 -1.82 -8.50 18.61
C ASP A 268 -0.42 -7.86 18.74
N TRP A 269 0.50 -8.18 17.84
CA TRP A 269 1.82 -7.57 17.84
C TRP A 269 1.75 -6.12 17.39
N THR A 270 2.58 -5.27 17.98
CA THR A 270 2.73 -3.91 17.47
C THR A 270 3.35 -3.93 16.07
N ALA A 271 2.94 -2.99 15.22
CA ALA A 271 3.61 -2.75 13.94
C ALA A 271 4.63 -1.60 14.03
N SER A 272 4.82 -1.00 15.22
CA SER A 272 5.69 0.15 15.43
C SER A 272 7.14 -0.12 15.01
N PHE A 273 7.61 -1.37 15.15
CA PHE A 273 8.96 -1.76 14.74
C PHE A 273 9.20 -1.63 13.22
N THR A 274 8.17 -1.40 12.41
CA THR A 274 8.30 -1.11 10.97
C THR A 274 7.89 0.31 10.61
N TRP A 275 7.09 0.98 11.42
CA TRP A 275 6.61 2.35 11.29
C TRP A 275 6.44 2.80 9.82
N ALA A 276 7.20 3.82 9.36
CA ALA A 276 7.15 4.37 8.00
C ALA A 276 7.58 3.38 6.90
N ALA A 277 8.18 2.25 7.28
CA ALA A 277 8.63 1.20 6.36
C ALA A 277 7.60 0.07 6.18
N GLY A 278 6.63 -0.12 7.12
CA GLY A 278 5.80 -1.32 7.03
C GLY A 278 4.56 -1.39 7.92
N ALA A 279 4.19 -0.34 8.68
CA ALA A 279 3.18 -0.47 9.72
C ALA A 279 1.73 -0.26 9.26
N MET A 280 1.48 0.15 8.02
CA MET A 280 0.12 0.48 7.59
C MET A 280 -0.80 -0.74 7.53
N THR A 281 -2.08 -0.47 7.75
CA THR A 281 -3.19 -1.40 7.54
C THR A 281 -4.06 -0.90 6.40
N SER A 282 -4.71 -1.82 5.68
CA SER A 282 -5.62 -1.51 4.58
C SER A 282 -6.58 -2.65 4.27
N THR A 283 -7.40 -2.48 3.25
CA THR A 283 -8.34 -3.45 2.72
C THR A 283 -8.11 -3.70 1.21
N LEU A 284 -8.76 -4.72 0.65
CA LEU A 284 -8.73 -4.94 -0.80
C LEU A 284 -9.27 -3.73 -1.57
N GLU A 285 -10.35 -3.10 -1.10
CA GLU A 285 -11.02 -2.00 -1.81
C GLU A 285 -10.15 -0.74 -1.84
N ASP A 286 -9.52 -0.39 -0.73
CA ASP A 286 -8.60 0.76 -0.73
C ASP A 286 -7.37 0.51 -1.61
N MET A 287 -6.84 -0.72 -1.61
CA MET A 287 -5.73 -1.09 -2.49
C MET A 287 -6.13 -1.10 -3.97
N ARG A 288 -7.39 -1.46 -4.31
CA ARG A 288 -7.96 -1.30 -5.65
C ARG A 288 -7.81 0.12 -6.15
N THR A 289 -8.10 1.10 -5.28
CA THR A 289 -8.00 2.53 -5.60
C THR A 289 -6.54 3.02 -5.61
N TRP A 290 -5.75 2.58 -4.61
CA TRP A 290 -4.38 3.02 -4.45
C TRP A 290 -3.45 2.60 -5.59
N MET A 291 -3.50 1.35 -6.03
CA MET A 291 -2.52 0.82 -6.97
C MET A 291 -2.50 1.52 -8.33
N PRO A 292 -3.63 1.76 -9.02
CA PRO A 292 -3.63 2.57 -10.24
C PRO A 292 -3.21 4.03 -9.97
N ALA A 293 -3.63 4.63 -8.85
CA ALA A 293 -3.25 6.00 -8.50
C ALA A 293 -1.73 6.13 -8.30
N LEU A 294 -1.10 5.16 -7.62
CA LEU A 294 0.35 5.06 -7.44
C LEU A 294 1.09 4.94 -8.78
N ALA A 295 0.66 3.99 -9.62
CA ALA A 295 1.34 3.66 -10.87
C ALA A 295 1.21 4.77 -11.93
N THR A 296 0.08 5.48 -11.97
CA THR A 296 -0.16 6.58 -12.91
C THR A 296 0.29 7.95 -12.39
N GLY A 297 0.61 8.06 -11.09
CA GLY A 297 1.06 9.31 -10.49
C GLY A 297 -0.05 10.31 -10.21
N ALA A 298 -1.25 9.85 -9.84
CA ALA A 298 -2.42 10.70 -9.61
C ALA A 298 -2.21 11.84 -8.61
N LEU A 299 -1.23 11.70 -7.70
CA LEU A 299 -0.92 12.69 -6.66
C LEU A 299 0.36 13.48 -6.90
N LEU A 300 1.05 13.28 -8.02
CA LEU A 300 2.36 13.87 -8.33
C LEU A 300 2.35 14.57 -9.69
N SER A 301 3.29 15.48 -9.89
CA SER A 301 3.58 15.99 -11.22
C SER A 301 4.09 14.88 -12.15
N PRO A 302 3.85 14.98 -13.47
CA PRO A 302 4.37 14.02 -14.44
C PRO A 302 5.89 13.84 -14.35
N GLU A 303 6.61 14.89 -14.06
CA GLU A 303 8.07 14.93 -13.93
C GLU A 303 8.54 14.07 -12.73
N LEU A 304 7.90 14.21 -11.56
CA LEU A 304 8.25 13.42 -10.39
C LEU A 304 7.78 11.99 -10.49
N GLN A 305 6.62 11.74 -11.10
CA GLN A 305 6.19 10.38 -11.39
C GLN A 305 7.16 9.65 -12.33
N ALA A 306 7.65 10.32 -13.37
CA ALA A 306 8.69 9.76 -14.25
C ALA A 306 9.97 9.44 -13.48
N GLN A 307 10.39 10.32 -12.56
CA GLN A 307 11.54 10.06 -11.69
C GLN A 307 11.29 8.90 -10.71
N ARG A 308 10.07 8.77 -10.13
CA ARG A 308 9.69 7.62 -9.30
C ARG A 308 9.90 6.31 -10.03
N LEU A 309 9.47 6.23 -11.28
CA LEU A 309 9.49 5.02 -12.11
C LEU A 309 10.82 4.83 -12.86
N SER A 310 11.79 5.74 -12.69
CA SER A 310 13.14 5.57 -13.25
C SER A 310 13.88 4.53 -12.43
N VAL A 311 13.72 3.26 -12.81
CA VAL A 311 14.35 2.11 -12.16
C VAL A 311 15.74 1.85 -12.71
N ILE A 312 16.63 1.37 -11.85
CA ILE A 312 17.95 0.91 -12.24
C ILE A 312 17.91 -0.61 -12.20
N PRO A 313 18.22 -1.31 -13.31
CA PRO A 313 18.26 -2.77 -13.33
C PRO A 313 19.28 -3.31 -12.31
N GLU A 314 18.89 -4.40 -11.63
CA GLU A 314 19.70 -4.98 -10.57
C GLU A 314 20.41 -6.26 -11.06
N PRO A 315 21.74 -6.29 -11.06
CA PRO A 315 22.50 -7.50 -11.43
C PRO A 315 22.12 -8.70 -10.56
N GLY A 316 21.83 -9.84 -11.19
CA GLY A 316 21.48 -11.07 -10.47
C GLY A 316 19.99 -11.23 -10.14
N ARG A 317 19.16 -10.23 -10.45
CA ARG A 317 17.69 -10.32 -10.42
C ARG A 317 17.12 -10.65 -11.81
N ALA A 318 15.80 -10.83 -11.90
CA ALA A 318 15.14 -10.95 -13.20
C ALA A 318 15.51 -9.75 -14.09
N PRO A 319 15.74 -9.93 -15.40
CA PRO A 319 16.24 -8.87 -16.29
C PRO A 319 15.35 -7.62 -16.35
N ASP A 320 14.08 -7.76 -16.01
CA ASP A 320 13.05 -6.73 -15.99
C ASP A 320 12.70 -6.25 -14.57
N PHE A 321 13.44 -6.74 -13.55
CA PHE A 321 13.30 -6.23 -12.19
C PHE A 321 14.06 -4.91 -12.03
N GLY A 322 13.40 -3.94 -11.38
CA GLY A 322 14.02 -2.70 -10.98
C GLY A 322 13.30 -2.07 -9.79
N TYR A 323 14.04 -1.29 -9.00
CA TYR A 323 13.48 -0.55 -7.86
C TYR A 323 13.57 0.96 -8.11
N GLY A 324 12.42 1.61 -8.05
CA GLY A 324 12.29 3.07 -8.12
C GLY A 324 12.13 3.70 -6.73
N MET A 325 11.46 4.86 -6.63
CA MET A 325 11.24 5.49 -5.34
C MET A 325 9.98 4.94 -4.68
N GLY A 326 10.15 3.89 -3.86
CA GLY A 326 9.09 3.22 -3.12
C GLY A 326 8.23 2.28 -3.94
N VAL A 327 8.69 1.88 -5.10
CA VAL A 327 8.00 0.92 -5.97
C VAL A 327 9.04 0.02 -6.63
N PHE A 328 8.67 -1.22 -6.92
CA PHE A 328 9.41 -2.04 -7.88
C PHE A 328 8.65 -2.18 -9.19
N THR A 329 9.39 -2.57 -10.22
CA THR A 329 8.83 -3.03 -11.50
C THR A 329 9.31 -4.45 -11.77
N VAL A 330 8.41 -5.32 -12.22
CA VAL A 330 8.74 -6.70 -12.65
C VAL A 330 7.68 -7.15 -13.65
N ALA A 331 8.11 -7.68 -14.79
CA ALA A 331 7.23 -8.15 -15.87
C ALA A 331 6.15 -7.12 -16.29
N GLY A 332 6.48 -5.82 -16.24
CA GLY A 332 5.56 -4.71 -16.52
C GLY A 332 4.66 -4.31 -15.35
N TRP A 333 4.56 -5.09 -14.29
CA TRP A 333 3.86 -4.72 -13.07
C TRP A 333 4.60 -3.65 -12.30
N ILE A 334 3.86 -2.71 -11.71
CA ILE A 334 4.35 -1.63 -10.84
C ILE A 334 3.66 -1.80 -9.49
N GLY A 335 4.43 -1.80 -8.41
CA GLY A 335 3.86 -1.89 -7.06
C GLY A 335 4.84 -2.26 -5.99
N HIS A 336 4.36 -2.98 -4.99
CA HIS A 336 5.18 -3.47 -3.89
C HIS A 336 4.57 -4.72 -3.27
N ASN A 337 5.40 -5.61 -2.73
CA ASN A 337 5.00 -6.64 -1.78
C ASN A 337 5.25 -6.17 -0.35
N GLY A 338 4.69 -6.86 0.62
CA GLY A 338 4.91 -6.56 2.03
C GLY A 338 4.82 -7.80 2.88
N SER A 339 5.68 -7.88 3.88
CA SER A 339 5.69 -8.93 4.89
C SER A 339 5.91 -8.31 6.25
N VAL A 340 5.10 -8.72 7.22
CA VAL A 340 5.26 -8.48 8.65
C VAL A 340 4.78 -9.73 9.37
N PRO A 341 5.17 -9.98 10.62
CA PRO A 341 4.73 -11.16 11.34
C PRO A 341 3.23 -11.42 11.23
N GLY A 342 2.87 -12.57 10.69
CA GLY A 342 1.50 -13.03 10.49
C GLY A 342 0.82 -12.58 9.21
N TYR A 343 1.38 -11.67 8.41
CA TYR A 343 0.68 -11.13 7.24
C TYR A 343 1.63 -10.85 6.08
N GLN A 344 1.18 -11.22 4.88
CA GLN A 344 1.84 -10.78 3.65
C GLN A 344 0.84 -10.22 2.65
N THR A 345 1.32 -9.27 1.85
CA THR A 345 0.54 -8.60 0.80
C THR A 345 1.36 -8.49 -0.47
N VAL A 346 0.73 -8.74 -1.61
CA VAL A 346 1.20 -8.29 -2.93
C VAL A 346 0.17 -7.31 -3.47
N ALA A 347 0.60 -6.10 -3.81
CA ALA A 347 -0.26 -5.06 -4.38
C ALA A 347 0.44 -4.46 -5.60
N ILE A 348 -0.10 -4.73 -6.80
CA ILE A 348 0.54 -4.42 -8.08
C ILE A 348 -0.47 -3.97 -9.13
N TYR A 349 -0.01 -3.14 -10.06
CA TYR A 349 -0.78 -2.66 -11.20
C TYR A 349 -0.03 -2.86 -12.50
N LEU A 350 -0.70 -3.37 -13.53
CA LEU A 350 -0.16 -3.54 -14.88
C LEU A 350 -0.76 -2.48 -15.81
N PRO A 351 -0.04 -1.38 -16.11
CA PRO A 351 -0.58 -0.27 -16.91
C PRO A 351 -1.04 -0.67 -18.30
N GLU A 352 -0.31 -1.55 -18.98
CA GLU A 352 -0.63 -2.00 -20.34
C GLU A 352 -2.02 -2.65 -20.42
N ARG A 353 -2.46 -3.32 -19.34
CA ARG A 353 -3.75 -4.03 -19.29
C ARG A 353 -4.76 -3.38 -18.35
N GLU A 354 -4.40 -2.24 -17.73
CA GLU A 354 -5.21 -1.59 -16.69
C GLU A 354 -5.71 -2.59 -15.64
N THR A 355 -4.80 -3.45 -15.18
CA THR A 355 -5.13 -4.54 -14.29
C THR A 355 -4.48 -4.31 -12.92
N THR A 356 -5.30 -4.28 -11.87
CA THR A 356 -4.86 -4.30 -10.48
C THR A 356 -4.95 -5.73 -9.97
N LEU A 357 -3.90 -6.20 -9.29
CA LEU A 357 -3.92 -7.42 -8.50
C LEU A 357 -3.53 -7.08 -7.06
N VAL A 358 -4.36 -7.50 -6.13
CA VAL A 358 -4.09 -7.45 -4.70
C VAL A 358 -4.29 -8.84 -4.11
N VAL A 359 -3.29 -9.31 -3.40
CA VAL A 359 -3.31 -10.57 -2.64
C VAL A 359 -2.94 -10.23 -1.20
N MET A 360 -3.78 -10.60 -0.25
CA MET A 360 -3.52 -10.45 1.18
C MET A 360 -3.70 -11.82 1.84
N ILE A 361 -2.70 -12.27 2.57
CA ILE A 361 -2.71 -13.58 3.24
C ILE A 361 -2.41 -13.43 4.73
N ASN A 362 -2.88 -14.36 5.52
CA ASN A 362 -2.74 -14.34 6.97
C ASN A 362 -1.59 -15.24 7.49
N THR A 363 -0.49 -15.26 6.78
CA THR A 363 0.77 -15.87 7.21
C THR A 363 1.96 -15.21 6.55
N ASP A 364 3.12 -15.25 7.20
CA ASP A 364 4.44 -14.89 6.66
C ASP A 364 5.42 -16.07 6.67
N ILE A 365 4.95 -17.26 7.04
CA ILE A 365 5.76 -18.48 7.10
C ILE A 365 6.21 -18.87 5.69
N ALA A 366 7.51 -18.94 5.49
CA ALA A 366 8.11 -19.24 4.20
C ALA A 366 7.60 -20.56 3.59
N VAL A 367 7.47 -20.60 2.27
CA VAL A 367 7.10 -21.81 1.55
C VAL A 367 8.19 -22.90 1.73
N PRO A 368 7.84 -24.19 1.64
CA PRO A 368 8.83 -25.25 1.64
C PRO A 368 9.91 -25.01 0.57
N GLY A 369 11.16 -24.88 1.00
CA GLY A 369 12.28 -24.55 0.13
C GLY A 369 12.66 -23.07 0.07
N GLY A 370 11.95 -22.22 0.80
CA GLY A 370 12.18 -20.78 0.89
C GLY A 370 11.30 -19.96 -0.07
N GLY A 371 11.17 -18.68 0.22
CA GLY A 371 10.40 -17.72 -0.57
C GLY A 371 9.05 -17.33 0.06
N ASP A 372 8.52 -16.22 -0.42
CA ASP A 372 7.30 -15.60 0.10
C ASP A 372 6.04 -16.31 -0.41
N PRO A 373 5.16 -16.81 0.47
CA PRO A 373 3.91 -17.45 0.07
C PRO A 373 2.98 -16.51 -0.73
N SER A 374 2.94 -15.22 -0.41
CA SER A 374 2.14 -14.25 -1.18
C SER A 374 2.66 -14.06 -2.61
N ALA A 375 3.98 -14.07 -2.79
CA ALA A 375 4.60 -13.99 -4.13
C ALA A 375 4.34 -15.27 -4.94
N ALA A 376 4.40 -16.44 -4.31
CA ALA A 376 4.05 -17.71 -4.95
C ALA A 376 2.59 -17.73 -5.42
N LEU A 377 1.67 -17.24 -4.59
CA LEU A 377 0.25 -17.13 -4.94
C LEU A 377 0.02 -16.11 -6.07
N ALA A 378 0.67 -14.93 -6.02
CA ALA A 378 0.58 -13.93 -7.08
C ALA A 378 1.16 -14.46 -8.41
N THR A 379 2.24 -15.26 -8.37
CA THR A 379 2.80 -15.95 -9.55
C THR A 379 1.77 -16.90 -10.18
N ALA A 380 1.11 -17.71 -9.37
CA ALA A 380 0.07 -18.63 -9.85
C ALA A 380 -1.11 -17.87 -10.49
N ILE A 381 -1.61 -16.83 -9.82
CA ILE A 381 -2.70 -15.99 -10.33
C ILE A 381 -2.33 -15.31 -11.64
N THR A 382 -1.16 -14.65 -11.71
CA THR A 382 -0.74 -13.93 -12.91
C THR A 382 -0.47 -14.86 -14.09
N SER A 383 -0.08 -16.10 -13.85
CA SER A 383 0.03 -17.13 -14.89
C SER A 383 -1.31 -17.44 -15.58
N VAL A 384 -2.44 -17.26 -14.88
CA VAL A 384 -3.80 -17.43 -15.43
C VAL A 384 -4.29 -16.15 -16.14
N ILE A 385 -4.14 -14.99 -15.48
CA ILE A 385 -4.76 -13.74 -15.96
C ILE A 385 -3.91 -13.00 -16.99
N THR A 386 -2.58 -13.08 -16.87
CA THR A 386 -1.61 -12.34 -17.69
C THR A 386 -0.38 -13.20 -18.00
N PRO A 387 -0.51 -14.30 -18.77
CA PRO A 387 0.57 -15.25 -18.99
C PRO A 387 1.83 -14.64 -19.64
N ASP A 388 1.69 -13.51 -20.34
CA ASP A 388 2.81 -12.75 -20.93
C ASP A 388 3.52 -11.86 -19.87
N ASN A 389 2.89 -11.60 -18.73
CA ASN A 389 3.35 -10.72 -17.65
C ASN A 389 3.27 -11.46 -16.30
N VAL A 390 3.88 -12.64 -16.21
CA VAL A 390 3.84 -13.42 -14.97
C VAL A 390 4.71 -12.75 -13.92
N TYR A 391 4.09 -12.38 -12.78
CA TYR A 391 4.79 -11.83 -11.64
C TYR A 391 5.75 -12.86 -11.02
N ARG A 392 7.02 -12.51 -10.87
CA ARG A 392 8.07 -13.34 -10.25
C ARG A 392 9.04 -12.44 -9.52
N LEU A 393 8.96 -12.40 -8.20
CA LEU A 393 9.82 -11.59 -7.35
C LEU A 393 10.77 -12.49 -6.54
#